data_8ab71bb3101f664daf708bcfd866e5db
#
_entry.id   8ab71bb3101f664daf708bcfd866e5db
#
_cell.length_a   1.000
_cell.length_b   1.000
_cell.length_c   1.000
_cell.angle_alpha   90.00
_cell.angle_beta   90.00
_cell.angle_gamma   90.00
#
_symmetry.space_group_name_H-M   'P 1'
#
loop_
_entity.id
_entity.type
_entity.pdbx_description
1 polymer ?
#
loop_
_entity_poly.entity_id
_entity_poly.type
_entity_poly.pdbx_seq_one_letter_code
_entity_poly.pdbx_strand_id
1 'polypeptide(L)'
;VMSIALTGGRSSAIGGIAAAALSITVVFIPQYFRVVRAETVRLKAEPFVESALVVGASHWRVMIVHIFKNATRTLPLIFTLNAAEAVLTLAGLGFIGFGIEPTSAAEWGYDLNRSISDVTSGIWWTAMFPGSAIVLAVLGVTLVGESLNDLNDPRLRIRRKRKKTQGSRFDSTDNAPINEVKNV
;
A
#
# COMPACT_ATOMS: atom_id res chain seq x y z
N VAL A 1 19.77 15.22 4.84
CA VAL A 1 21.12 15.17 5.48
C VAL A 1 21.77 13.81 5.22
N MET A 2 21.08 12.68 5.47
CA MET A 2 21.63 11.32 5.28
C MET A 2 21.88 10.99 3.80
N SER A 3 21.03 11.46 2.89
CA SER A 3 21.23 11.28 1.44
C SER A 3 22.49 12.00 0.93
N ILE A 4 22.74 13.21 1.41
CA ILE A 4 23.94 14.01 1.06
C ILE A 4 25.23 13.35 1.58
N ALA A 5 25.17 12.76 2.78
CA ALA A 5 26.33 12.07 3.36
C ALA A 5 26.70 10.78 2.60
N LEU A 6 25.71 10.09 2.01
CA LEU A 6 25.90 8.85 1.26
C LEU A 6 26.41 9.06 -0.18
N THR A 7 26.09 10.20 -0.79
CA THR A 7 26.51 10.50 -2.17
C THR A 7 27.96 10.96 -2.31
N GLY A 8 28.60 11.39 -1.20
CA GLY A 8 30.02 11.73 -1.21
C GLY A 8 30.47 12.70 -2.31
N GLY A 9 29.60 13.61 -2.75
CA GLY A 9 29.90 14.61 -3.78
C GLY A 9 29.99 14.06 -5.23
N ARG A 10 29.62 12.84 -5.49
CA ARG A 10 29.50 12.31 -6.87
C ARG A 10 28.09 12.55 -7.39
N SER A 11 27.95 13.51 -8.27
CA SER A 11 26.71 13.86 -9.00
C SER A 11 26.36 12.83 -10.09
N SER A 12 26.12 11.60 -9.68
CA SER A 12 25.55 10.59 -10.56
C SER A 12 24.05 10.45 -10.23
N ALA A 13 23.18 10.52 -11.26
CA ALA A 13 21.73 10.33 -11.11
C ALA A 13 21.39 9.06 -10.31
N ILE A 14 22.10 7.97 -10.59
CA ILE A 14 21.95 6.68 -9.90
C ILE A 14 22.35 6.80 -8.42
N GLY A 15 23.40 7.56 -8.10
CA GLY A 15 23.85 7.77 -6.72
C GLY A 15 22.82 8.55 -5.89
N GLY A 16 22.20 9.59 -6.45
CA GLY A 16 21.15 10.38 -5.81
C GLY A 16 19.88 9.54 -5.54
N ILE A 17 19.42 8.80 -6.53
CA ILE A 17 18.25 7.91 -6.40
C ILE A 17 18.52 6.81 -5.37
N ALA A 18 19.70 6.16 -5.42
CA ALA A 18 20.06 5.11 -4.47
C ALA A 18 20.14 5.65 -3.03
N ALA A 19 20.72 6.83 -2.83
CA ALA A 19 20.81 7.47 -1.52
C ALA A 19 19.43 7.84 -0.96
N ALA A 20 18.53 8.36 -1.80
CA ALA A 20 17.15 8.65 -1.41
C ALA A 20 16.40 7.35 -1.04
N ALA A 21 16.53 6.29 -1.85
CA ALA A 21 15.91 5.00 -1.59
C ALA A 21 16.41 4.37 -0.29
N LEU A 22 17.72 4.39 -0.02
CA LEU A 22 18.30 3.89 1.21
C LEU A 22 17.82 4.69 2.44
N SER A 23 17.76 6.01 2.32
CA SER A 23 17.30 6.88 3.41
C SER A 23 15.84 6.58 3.78
N ILE A 24 14.97 6.45 2.80
CA ILE A 24 13.55 6.09 2.99
C ILE A 24 13.44 4.68 3.59
N THR A 25 14.22 3.72 3.08
CA THR A 25 14.22 2.33 3.60
C THR A 25 14.58 2.29 5.08
N VAL A 26 15.63 3.01 5.50
CA VAL A 26 16.05 3.03 6.92
C VAL A 26 14.97 3.62 7.82
N VAL A 27 14.24 4.64 7.35
CA VAL A 27 13.14 5.25 8.11
C VAL A 27 11.97 4.29 8.27
N PHE A 28 11.65 3.47 7.26
CA PHE A 28 10.52 2.55 7.31
C PHE A 28 10.82 1.20 8.01
N ILE A 29 12.07 0.76 8.14
CA ILE A 29 12.44 -0.49 8.83
C ILE A 29 11.79 -0.59 10.23
N PRO A 30 11.89 0.40 11.13
CA PRO A 30 11.29 0.31 12.46
C PRO A 30 9.76 0.20 12.42
N GLN A 31 9.11 0.81 11.44
CA GLN A 31 7.66 0.75 11.27
C GLN A 31 7.22 -0.66 10.87
N TYR A 32 7.86 -1.25 9.84
CA TYR A 32 7.59 -2.63 9.44
C TYR A 32 7.85 -3.62 10.58
N PHE A 33 8.94 -3.46 11.30
CA PHE A 33 9.26 -4.31 12.46
C PHE A 33 8.15 -4.27 13.51
N ARG A 34 7.65 -3.07 13.87
CA ARG A 34 6.57 -2.92 14.85
C ARG A 34 5.27 -3.60 14.39
N VAL A 35 4.91 -3.43 13.12
CA VAL A 35 3.69 -4.03 12.57
C VAL A 35 3.79 -5.54 12.52
N VAL A 36 4.88 -6.09 12.00
CA VAL A 36 5.08 -7.55 11.95
C VAL A 36 5.11 -8.15 13.36
N ARG A 37 5.75 -7.47 14.31
CA ARG A 37 5.76 -7.90 15.71
C ARG A 37 4.35 -7.91 16.31
N ALA A 38 3.58 -6.84 16.13
CA ALA A 38 2.21 -6.75 16.66
C ALA A 38 1.32 -7.85 16.07
N GLU A 39 1.39 -8.08 14.77
CA GLU A 39 0.61 -9.13 14.09
C GLU A 39 1.04 -10.53 14.53
N THR A 40 2.34 -10.76 14.71
CA THR A 40 2.87 -12.03 15.20
C THR A 40 2.39 -12.34 16.63
N VAL A 41 2.40 -11.34 17.52
CA VAL A 41 1.90 -11.48 18.90
C VAL A 41 0.40 -11.78 18.90
N ARG A 42 -0.37 -11.09 18.08
CA ARG A 42 -1.80 -11.33 17.92
C ARG A 42 -2.09 -12.75 17.44
N LEU A 43 -1.41 -13.20 16.39
CA LEU A 43 -1.61 -14.54 15.83
C LEU A 43 -1.16 -15.66 16.77
N LYS A 44 -0.15 -15.41 17.61
CA LYS A 44 0.30 -16.39 18.62
C LYS A 44 -0.77 -16.70 19.66
N ALA A 45 -1.66 -15.75 19.96
CA ALA A 45 -2.75 -15.90 20.92
C ALA A 45 -4.01 -16.56 20.32
N GLU A 46 -4.01 -16.88 19.03
CA GLU A 46 -5.16 -17.48 18.35
C GLU A 46 -5.28 -18.99 18.67
N PRO A 47 -6.51 -19.51 18.87
CA PRO A 47 -6.76 -20.91 19.26
C PRO A 47 -6.20 -21.96 18.28
N PHE A 48 -6.04 -21.61 17.00
CA PHE A 48 -5.48 -22.55 16.00
C PHE A 48 -4.01 -22.85 16.25
N VAL A 49 -3.26 -21.94 16.87
CA VAL A 49 -1.84 -22.13 17.22
C VAL A 49 -1.74 -23.16 18.36
N GLU A 50 -2.59 -23.02 19.37
CA GLU A 50 -2.67 -23.96 20.49
C GLU A 50 -3.10 -25.35 20.01
N SER A 51 -4.12 -25.44 19.17
CA SER A 51 -4.57 -26.67 18.56
C SER A 51 -3.47 -27.39 17.77
N ALA A 52 -2.66 -26.64 16.99
CA ALA A 52 -1.55 -27.21 16.25
C ALA A 52 -0.45 -27.80 17.15
N LEU A 53 -0.18 -27.16 18.30
CA LEU A 53 0.79 -27.66 19.27
C LEU A 53 0.28 -28.92 19.98
N VAL A 54 -1.01 -28.98 20.33
CA VAL A 54 -1.63 -30.17 20.94
C VAL A 54 -1.56 -31.38 20.01
N VAL A 55 -1.70 -31.20 18.71
CA VAL A 55 -1.58 -32.27 17.69
C VAL A 55 -0.11 -32.70 17.49
N GLY A 56 0.85 -32.05 18.15
CA GLY A 56 2.26 -32.43 18.10
C GLY A 56 3.09 -31.71 17.03
N ALA A 57 2.61 -30.60 16.46
CA ALA A 57 3.40 -29.82 15.54
C ALA A 57 4.59 -29.15 16.25
N SER A 58 5.79 -29.20 15.65
CA SER A 58 6.96 -28.54 16.23
C SER A 58 6.77 -27.01 16.21
N HIS A 59 7.33 -26.32 17.22
CA HIS A 59 7.26 -24.85 17.34
C HIS A 59 7.77 -24.13 16.08
N TRP A 60 8.81 -24.62 15.43
CA TRP A 60 9.34 -24.08 14.17
C TRP A 60 8.34 -24.20 13.02
N ARG A 61 7.65 -25.33 12.92
CA ARG A 61 6.63 -25.55 11.90
C ARG A 61 5.44 -24.63 12.09
N VAL A 62 5.00 -24.45 13.34
CA VAL A 62 3.91 -23.53 13.68
C VAL A 62 4.30 -22.09 13.34
N MET A 63 5.52 -21.68 13.68
CA MET A 63 6.01 -20.33 13.42
C MET A 63 6.09 -20.03 11.93
N ILE A 64 6.71 -20.91 11.13
CA ILE A 64 6.94 -20.64 9.69
C ILE A 64 5.67 -20.85 8.87
N VAL A 65 4.94 -21.94 9.08
CA VAL A 65 3.82 -22.31 8.23
C VAL A 65 2.53 -21.58 8.61
N HIS A 66 2.28 -21.42 9.92
CA HIS A 66 1.01 -20.84 10.38
C HIS A 66 1.12 -19.37 10.71
N ILE A 67 2.09 -18.96 11.53
CA ILE A 67 2.21 -17.58 11.99
C ILE A 67 2.77 -16.69 10.88
N PHE A 68 3.90 -17.01 10.29
CA PHE A 68 4.56 -16.19 9.28
C PHE A 68 3.67 -15.99 8.03
N LYS A 69 3.08 -17.09 7.52
CA LYS A 69 2.18 -17.01 6.37
C LYS A 69 0.95 -16.13 6.60
N ASN A 70 0.42 -16.10 7.82
CA ASN A 70 -0.73 -15.25 8.15
C ASN A 70 -0.29 -13.81 8.46
N ALA A 71 0.84 -13.60 9.13
CA ALA A 71 1.39 -12.28 9.40
C ALA A 71 1.76 -11.52 8.10
N THR A 72 2.28 -12.22 7.09
CA THR A 72 2.65 -11.61 5.81
C THR A 72 1.47 -11.18 4.96
N ARG A 73 0.24 -11.61 5.25
CA ARG A 73 -0.96 -11.18 4.52
C ARG A 73 -1.25 -9.69 4.68
N THR A 74 -0.88 -9.09 5.79
CA THR A 74 -1.09 -7.66 6.06
C THR A 74 0.00 -6.78 5.42
N LEU A 75 1.16 -7.36 5.07
CA LEU A 75 2.29 -6.61 4.53
C LEU A 75 2.02 -5.89 3.20
N PRO A 76 1.32 -6.47 2.22
CA PRO A 76 1.06 -5.77 0.96
C PRO A 76 0.28 -4.47 1.13
N LEU A 77 -0.69 -4.44 2.05
CA LEU A 77 -1.45 -3.23 2.37
C LEU A 77 -0.54 -2.14 2.95
N ILE A 78 0.30 -2.50 3.92
CA ILE A 78 1.21 -1.55 4.57
C ILE A 78 2.25 -1.07 3.57
N PHE A 79 2.74 -1.96 2.70
CA PHE A 79 3.69 -1.60 1.65
C PHE A 79 3.12 -0.52 0.71
N THR A 80 1.88 -0.65 0.26
CA THR A 80 1.26 0.35 -0.63
C THR A 80 0.99 1.68 0.06
N LEU A 81 0.58 1.67 1.34
CA LEU A 81 0.42 2.90 2.12
C LEU A 81 1.77 3.61 2.30
N ASN A 82 2.82 2.87 2.67
CA ASN A 82 4.15 3.44 2.83
C ASN A 82 4.76 3.88 1.49
N ALA A 83 4.42 3.23 0.37
CA ALA A 83 4.84 3.66 -0.95
C ALA A 83 4.23 5.02 -1.32
N ALA A 84 2.95 5.23 -1.04
CA ALA A 84 2.29 6.52 -1.23
C ALA A 84 2.91 7.61 -0.35
N GLU A 85 3.18 7.29 0.93
CA GLU A 85 3.86 8.19 1.87
C GLU A 85 5.29 8.52 1.43
N ALA A 86 6.03 7.55 0.89
CA ALA A 86 7.37 7.75 0.37
C ALA A 86 7.38 8.73 -0.82
N VAL A 87 6.42 8.61 -1.75
CA VAL A 87 6.28 9.55 -2.87
C VAL A 87 6.01 10.96 -2.36
N LEU A 88 5.09 11.13 -1.40
CA LEU A 88 4.79 12.44 -0.81
C LEU A 88 5.99 13.03 -0.06
N THR A 89 6.71 12.21 0.69
CA THR A 89 7.89 12.63 1.45
C THR A 89 9.00 13.07 0.51
N LEU A 90 9.26 12.32 -0.56
CA LEU A 90 10.26 12.68 -1.55
C LEU A 90 9.87 13.98 -2.27
N ALA A 91 8.63 14.10 -2.72
CA ALA A 91 8.12 15.31 -3.36
C ALA A 91 8.17 16.52 -2.42
N GLY A 92 7.85 16.34 -1.13
CA GLY A 92 7.95 17.38 -0.12
C GLY A 92 9.39 17.84 0.12
N LEU A 93 10.35 16.91 0.17
CA LEU A 93 11.78 17.23 0.27
C LEU A 93 12.27 17.99 -0.97
N GLY A 94 11.88 17.55 -2.16
CA GLY A 94 12.17 18.24 -3.41
C GLY A 94 11.60 19.65 -3.44
N PHE A 95 10.35 19.82 -2.97
CA PHE A 95 9.70 21.12 -2.87
C PHE A 95 10.43 22.10 -1.93
N ILE A 96 11.01 21.63 -0.83
CA ILE A 96 11.79 22.46 0.10
C ILE A 96 13.21 22.71 -0.43
N GLY A 97 13.61 22.07 -1.53
CA GLY A 97 14.94 22.21 -2.13
C GLY A 97 15.99 21.22 -1.63
N PHE A 98 15.56 20.19 -0.85
CA PHE A 98 16.43 19.10 -0.38
C PHE A 98 16.28 17.82 -1.22
N GLY A 99 15.68 17.93 -2.41
CA GLY A 99 15.51 16.84 -3.36
C GLY A 99 16.79 16.44 -4.09
N ILE A 100 16.60 15.65 -5.15
CA ILE A 100 17.69 15.23 -6.05
C ILE A 100 18.07 16.42 -6.92
N GLU A 101 19.38 16.66 -7.11
CA GLU A 101 19.83 17.75 -7.97
C GLU A 101 19.25 17.64 -9.40
N PRO A 102 18.72 18.75 -9.98
CA PRO A 102 18.04 18.74 -11.29
C PRO A 102 18.91 18.26 -12.44
N THR A 103 20.24 18.39 -12.28
CA THR A 103 21.24 17.91 -13.25
C THR A 103 21.33 16.38 -13.28
N SER A 104 20.83 15.71 -12.23
CA SER A 104 20.95 14.28 -12.04
C SER A 104 19.66 13.52 -12.42
N ALA A 105 18.48 14.03 -12.05
CA ALA A 105 17.20 13.42 -12.38
C ALA A 105 16.05 14.44 -12.30
N ALA A 106 15.01 14.24 -13.13
CA ALA A 106 13.79 15.02 -13.03
C ALA A 106 13.00 14.57 -11.78
N GLU A 107 12.59 15.53 -10.96
CA GLU A 107 11.82 15.30 -9.74
C GLU A 107 10.63 16.26 -9.67
N TRP A 108 9.43 15.72 -9.51
CA TRP A 108 8.20 16.51 -9.48
C TRP A 108 8.15 17.54 -8.33
N GLY A 109 8.72 17.19 -7.18
CA GLY A 109 8.80 18.11 -6.04
C GLY A 109 9.68 19.33 -6.32
N TYR A 110 10.82 19.13 -6.96
CA TYR A 110 11.71 20.21 -7.38
C TYR A 110 11.06 21.09 -8.47
N ASP A 111 10.40 20.49 -9.46
CA ASP A 111 9.70 21.23 -10.50
C ASP A 111 8.57 22.09 -9.90
N LEU A 112 7.89 21.58 -8.89
CA LEU A 112 6.86 22.32 -8.14
C LEU A 112 7.47 23.51 -7.39
N ASN A 113 8.65 23.36 -6.77
CA ASN A 113 9.38 24.46 -6.12
C ASN A 113 9.74 25.54 -7.16
N ARG A 114 10.27 25.13 -8.30
CA ARG A 114 10.68 26.07 -9.35
C ARG A 114 9.49 26.83 -9.93
N SER A 115 8.31 26.21 -9.99
CA SER A 115 7.11 26.84 -10.52
C SER A 115 6.55 27.97 -9.62
N ILE A 116 7.03 28.12 -8.37
CA ILE A 116 6.56 29.19 -7.47
C ILE A 116 6.80 30.57 -8.08
N SER A 117 7.97 30.80 -8.68
CA SER A 117 8.29 32.07 -9.35
C SER A 117 7.37 32.37 -10.53
N ASP A 118 7.00 31.33 -11.28
CA ASP A 118 6.11 31.45 -12.42
C ASP A 118 4.68 31.77 -11.96
N VAL A 119 4.19 31.09 -10.93
CA VAL A 119 2.86 31.33 -10.33
C VAL A 119 2.73 32.77 -9.82
N THR A 120 3.77 33.30 -9.17
CA THR A 120 3.78 34.69 -8.71
C THR A 120 3.76 35.69 -9.85
N SER A 121 4.23 35.28 -11.04
CA SER A 121 4.18 36.06 -12.29
C SER A 121 2.86 35.88 -13.07
N GLY A 122 1.89 35.12 -12.52
CA GLY A 122 0.59 34.84 -13.16
C GLY A 122 0.55 33.59 -14.05
N ILE A 123 1.65 32.82 -14.13
CA ILE A 123 1.79 31.60 -14.94
C ILE A 123 1.48 30.38 -14.05
N TRP A 124 0.22 30.12 -13.75
CA TRP A 124 -0.21 29.08 -12.79
C TRP A 124 -0.11 27.64 -13.32
N TRP A 125 -0.11 27.46 -14.64
CA TRP A 125 -0.11 26.11 -15.24
C TRP A 125 1.20 25.33 -15.07
N THR A 126 2.32 26.01 -14.82
CA THR A 126 3.63 25.35 -14.56
C THR A 126 3.61 24.52 -13.28
N ALA A 127 2.87 24.95 -12.25
CA ALA A 127 2.68 24.20 -11.01
C ALA A 127 1.64 23.08 -11.15
N MET A 128 0.66 23.24 -12.04
CA MET A 128 -0.44 22.30 -12.18
C MET A 128 0.02 20.92 -12.69
N PHE A 129 0.98 20.87 -13.62
CA PHE A 129 1.45 19.61 -14.20
C PHE A 129 2.19 18.74 -13.16
N PRO A 130 3.26 19.20 -12.48
CA PRO A 130 3.92 18.38 -11.49
C PRO A 130 3.03 18.07 -10.28
N GLY A 131 2.18 19.03 -9.85
CA GLY A 131 1.23 18.80 -8.78
C GLY A 131 0.21 17.71 -9.12
N SER A 132 -0.39 17.73 -10.31
CA SER A 132 -1.32 16.69 -10.76
C SER A 132 -0.63 15.33 -10.92
N ALA A 133 0.63 15.28 -11.36
CA ALA A 133 1.39 14.06 -11.48
C ALA A 133 1.59 13.37 -10.11
N ILE A 134 1.94 14.15 -9.08
CA ILE A 134 2.07 13.63 -7.70
C ILE A 134 0.74 13.07 -7.21
N VAL A 135 -0.36 13.82 -7.39
CA VAL A 135 -1.70 13.37 -6.95
C VAL A 135 -2.11 12.08 -7.66
N LEU A 136 -1.94 12.00 -8.98
CA LEU A 136 -2.28 10.80 -9.75
C LEU A 136 -1.41 9.61 -9.37
N ALA A 137 -0.11 9.81 -9.12
CA ALA A 137 0.79 8.75 -8.66
C ALA A 137 0.35 8.20 -7.30
N VAL A 138 0.07 9.07 -6.33
CA VAL A 138 -0.39 8.69 -4.99
C VAL A 138 -1.73 7.97 -5.05
N LEU A 139 -2.70 8.50 -5.81
CA LEU A 139 -4.00 7.86 -6.01
C LEU A 139 -3.84 6.48 -6.66
N GLY A 140 -3.02 6.37 -7.70
CA GLY A 140 -2.77 5.10 -8.39
C GLY A 140 -2.19 4.04 -7.44
N VAL A 141 -1.18 4.38 -6.66
CA VAL A 141 -0.56 3.47 -5.68
C VAL A 141 -1.57 3.08 -4.60
N THR A 142 -2.36 4.03 -4.09
CA THR A 142 -3.37 3.77 -3.05
C THR A 142 -4.47 2.84 -3.56
N LEU A 143 -5.00 3.06 -4.77
CA LEU A 143 -6.02 2.21 -5.38
C LEU A 143 -5.52 0.79 -5.65
N VAL A 144 -4.27 0.63 -6.08
CA VAL A 144 -3.64 -0.68 -6.23
C VAL A 144 -3.56 -1.38 -4.87
N GLY A 145 -3.15 -0.65 -3.82
CA GLY A 145 -3.09 -1.18 -2.46
C GLY A 145 -4.42 -1.65 -1.92
N GLU A 146 -5.46 -0.86 -2.12
CA GLU A 146 -6.82 -1.20 -1.72
C GLU A 146 -7.32 -2.45 -2.47
N SER A 147 -7.09 -2.51 -3.78
CA SER A 147 -7.43 -3.68 -4.59
C SER A 147 -6.72 -4.96 -4.13
N LEU A 148 -5.44 -4.86 -3.78
CA LEU A 148 -4.67 -5.99 -3.23
C LEU A 148 -5.18 -6.43 -1.86
N ASN A 149 -5.58 -5.48 -1.01
CA ASN A 149 -6.17 -5.76 0.29
C ASN A 149 -7.51 -6.50 0.13
N ASP A 150 -8.37 -6.04 -0.77
CA ASP A 150 -9.68 -6.68 -1.05
C ASP A 150 -9.53 -8.12 -1.56
N LEU A 151 -8.49 -8.39 -2.34
CA LEU A 151 -8.18 -9.75 -2.80
C LEU A 151 -7.73 -10.66 -1.65
N ASN A 152 -7.06 -10.11 -0.64
CA ASN A 152 -6.53 -10.85 0.50
C ASN A 152 -7.56 -11.04 1.63
N ASP A 153 -8.69 -10.30 1.65
CA ASP A 153 -9.72 -10.43 2.68
C ASP A 153 -10.74 -11.53 2.31
N PRO A 154 -10.69 -12.70 2.99
CA PRO A 154 -11.63 -13.80 2.75
C PRO A 154 -13.08 -13.45 3.13
N ARG A 155 -13.30 -12.45 3.99
CA ARG A 155 -14.65 -12.06 4.46
C ARG A 155 -15.46 -11.40 3.35
N LEU A 156 -14.82 -10.62 2.48
CA LEU A 156 -15.48 -10.02 1.31
C LEU A 156 -15.88 -11.06 0.27
N ARG A 157 -15.12 -12.15 0.13
CA ARG A 157 -15.48 -13.28 -0.75
C ARG A 157 -16.77 -13.98 -0.31
N ILE A 158 -17.00 -14.14 0.98
CA ILE A 158 -18.21 -14.79 1.52
C ILE A 158 -19.43 -13.88 1.32
N ARG A 159 -19.29 -12.58 1.53
CA ARG A 159 -20.36 -11.61 1.33
C ARG A 159 -20.80 -11.51 -0.14
N ARG A 160 -19.87 -11.57 -1.07
CA ARG A 160 -20.15 -11.59 -2.53
C ARG A 160 -20.88 -12.86 -2.96
N LYS A 161 -20.50 -14.05 -2.42
CA LYS A 161 -21.22 -15.31 -2.67
C LYS A 161 -22.65 -15.25 -2.15
N ARG A 162 -22.86 -14.76 -0.93
CA ARG A 162 -24.17 -14.67 -0.31
C ARG A 162 -25.14 -13.74 -1.07
N LYS A 163 -24.64 -12.62 -1.57
CA LYS A 163 -25.42 -11.68 -2.39
C LYS A 163 -25.81 -12.28 -3.75
N LYS A 164 -24.93 -13.08 -4.36
CA LYS A 164 -25.19 -13.75 -5.64
C LYS A 164 -26.23 -14.86 -5.48
N THR A 165 -26.23 -15.60 -4.37
CA THR A 165 -27.20 -16.66 -4.07
C THR A 165 -28.58 -16.08 -3.69
N GLN A 166 -28.63 -14.93 -3.02
CA GLN A 166 -29.89 -14.24 -2.73
C GLN A 166 -30.52 -13.65 -4.00
N GLY A 167 -29.74 -13.03 -4.89
CA GLY A 167 -30.24 -12.53 -6.18
C GLY A 167 -30.83 -13.64 -7.06
N SER A 168 -30.16 -14.80 -7.11
CA SER A 168 -30.64 -15.97 -7.88
C SER A 168 -31.92 -16.60 -7.28
N ARG A 169 -32.11 -16.50 -5.97
CA ARG A 169 -33.35 -16.99 -5.32
C ARG A 169 -34.56 -16.07 -5.57
N PHE A 170 -34.35 -14.77 -5.63
CA PHE A 170 -35.42 -13.81 -5.97
C PHE A 170 -35.87 -13.98 -7.41
N ASP A 171 -34.94 -14.20 -8.34
CA ASP A 171 -35.21 -14.39 -9.77
C ASP A 171 -35.98 -15.74 -10.04
N SER A 172 -35.70 -16.75 -9.24
CA SER A 172 -36.39 -18.06 -9.36
C SER A 172 -37.82 -18.08 -8.77
N THR A 173 -38.13 -17.19 -7.80
CA THR A 173 -39.48 -17.05 -7.23
C THR A 173 -40.39 -16.19 -8.11
N ASP A 174 -39.84 -15.22 -8.84
CA ASP A 174 -40.62 -14.36 -9.75
C ASP A 174 -41.01 -15.10 -11.06
N ASN A 175 -40.25 -16.14 -11.42
CA ASN A 175 -40.51 -16.98 -12.61
C ASN A 175 -41.26 -18.29 -12.31
N ALA A 176 -41.77 -18.49 -11.10
CA ALA A 176 -42.61 -19.65 -10.80
C ALA A 176 -43.98 -19.47 -11.49
N PRO A 177 -44.42 -20.43 -12.33
CA PRO A 177 -45.71 -20.31 -13.02
C PRO A 177 -46.85 -20.31 -11.99
N ILE A 178 -47.69 -19.28 -12.06
CA ILE A 178 -48.80 -18.97 -11.15
C ILE A 178 -49.86 -20.11 -11.09
N ASN A 179 -49.66 -21.18 -11.85
CA ASN A 179 -50.63 -22.25 -12.00
C ASN A 179 -50.62 -23.33 -10.90
N GLU A 180 -49.64 -23.31 -9.97
CA GLU A 180 -49.59 -24.33 -8.90
C GLU A 180 -50.26 -23.92 -7.57
N VAL A 181 -50.77 -22.70 -7.43
CA VAL A 181 -51.36 -22.23 -6.16
C VAL A 181 -52.88 -22.44 -6.07
N LYS A 182 -53.53 -23.07 -7.08
CA LYS A 182 -55.02 -23.27 -7.08
C LYS A 182 -55.52 -24.64 -6.64
N ASN A 183 -54.67 -25.57 -6.22
CA ASN A 183 -55.09 -26.91 -5.80
C ASN A 183 -54.52 -27.32 -4.43
N VAL A 184 -54.75 -26.52 -3.38
CA VAL A 184 -54.71 -26.99 -1.99
C VAL A 184 -55.87 -26.37 -1.23
#